data_acf22c0d0d18ec7db62eef9e3397e5d7
#
_entry.id   acf22c0d0d18ec7db62eef9e3397e5d7
#
_cell.length_a   1.000
_cell.length_b   1.000
_cell.length_c   1.000
_cell.angle_alpha   90.00
_cell.angle_beta   90.00
_cell.angle_gamma   90.00
#
_symmetry.space_group_name_H-M   'P 1'
#
loop_
_entity.id
_entity.type
_entity.pdbx_description
1 polymer ?
#
loop_
_entity_poly.entity_id
_entity_poly.type
_entity_poly.pdbx_seq_one_letter_code
_entity_poly.pdbx_strand_id
1 'polypeptide(L)'
;MNMMRTKAGLTLIETLITAFLLMAISIGIFSAFRQILVVMESIRTRSLATALANERLEIIRNIPYASVGTVSGIPAGVIPQEEDVIRNNYTFQVQTFIRNIDHDFDGTAGGFPNDTSPADNKLVEIRILCDQCQNYRTLAFTAMVAPKNVESASTNGSLFIYVIDANGEPVSNMDITLDNGMLIPEVHINDQTNVDGVLQIIDAPPAVSSYEVTAGKSGWTENRTYSSSDIGGSIPVFPHATVLQQQITQLTLVVDRLSTINIESVDEFCAPVGDFDFNLRGTKLIGTTPDVYKYDQSNATSLGGSLSLSTIEWDTYTITPIDSTYDLVGS
;
A
#
# COMPACT_ATOMS: atom_id res chain seq x y z
N MET A 1 69.28 -37.44 43.62
CA MET A 1 68.39 -38.18 42.75
C MET A 1 67.74 -37.15 41.76
N ASN A 2 68.45 -36.99 40.60
CA ASN A 2 67.97 -35.99 39.57
C ASN A 2 66.92 -36.64 38.70
N MET A 3 65.72 -36.17 38.84
CA MET A 3 64.61 -36.57 38.02
C MET A 3 64.67 -35.81 36.62
N MET A 4 65.18 -36.50 35.60
CA MET A 4 65.16 -35.99 34.23
C MET A 4 63.69 -35.88 33.77
N ARG A 5 63.20 -34.66 33.66
CA ARG A 5 61.95 -34.39 32.99
C ARG A 5 62.15 -34.63 31.49
N THR A 6 61.58 -35.70 30.97
CA THR A 6 61.46 -35.94 29.54
C THR A 6 60.58 -34.85 28.93
N LYS A 7 61.12 -34.02 28.03
CA LYS A 7 60.37 -33.09 27.21
C LYS A 7 59.65 -33.90 26.14
N ALA A 8 58.36 -34.12 26.29
CA ALA A 8 57.53 -34.66 25.22
C ALA A 8 57.43 -33.60 24.11
N GLY A 9 57.90 -33.92 22.90
CA GLY A 9 57.71 -33.08 21.73
C GLY A 9 56.27 -33.20 21.21
N LEU A 10 55.67 -32.10 20.77
CA LEU A 10 54.38 -32.08 20.11
C LEU A 10 54.41 -32.88 18.79
N THR A 11 53.45 -33.72 18.55
CA THR A 11 53.31 -34.42 17.28
C THR A 11 52.70 -33.52 16.21
N LEU A 12 53.01 -33.74 14.93
CA LEU A 12 52.49 -32.94 13.82
C LEU A 12 50.95 -32.94 13.77
N ILE A 13 50.30 -34.05 14.15
CA ILE A 13 48.85 -34.19 14.22
C ILE A 13 48.25 -33.34 15.35
N GLU A 14 48.92 -33.25 16.49
CA GLU A 14 48.51 -32.47 17.65
C GLU A 14 48.55 -30.95 17.34
N THR A 15 49.61 -30.50 16.61
CA THR A 15 49.68 -29.10 16.15
C THR A 15 48.61 -28.77 15.12
N LEU A 16 48.27 -29.73 14.21
CA LEU A 16 47.20 -29.55 13.22
C LEU A 16 45.84 -29.46 13.89
N ILE A 17 45.54 -30.32 14.86
CA ILE A 17 44.27 -30.31 15.60
C ILE A 17 44.13 -29.02 16.42
N THR A 18 45.18 -28.59 17.08
CA THR A 18 45.15 -27.36 17.88
C THR A 18 44.99 -26.13 17.01
N ALA A 19 45.66 -26.07 15.84
CA ALA A 19 45.48 -24.99 14.89
C ALA A 19 44.05 -24.93 14.33
N PHE A 20 43.46 -26.09 14.01
CA PHE A 20 42.05 -26.17 13.53
C PHE A 20 41.06 -25.71 14.61
N LEU A 21 41.24 -26.17 15.88
CA LEU A 21 40.38 -25.75 16.98
C LEU A 21 40.51 -24.25 17.26
N LEU A 22 41.71 -23.69 17.18
CA LEU A 22 41.95 -22.27 17.38
C LEU A 22 41.31 -21.44 16.28
N MET A 23 41.36 -21.89 15.01
CA MET A 23 40.69 -21.27 13.91
C MET A 23 39.16 -21.31 14.09
N ALA A 24 38.57 -22.46 14.47
CA ALA A 24 37.14 -22.62 14.70
C ALA A 24 36.63 -21.70 15.82
N ILE A 25 37.35 -21.62 16.92
CA ILE A 25 37.03 -20.72 18.05
C ILE A 25 37.12 -19.24 17.60
N SER A 26 38.16 -18.88 16.86
CA SER A 26 38.34 -17.51 16.37
C SER A 26 37.23 -17.07 15.42
N ILE A 27 36.77 -17.93 14.49
CA ILE A 27 35.63 -17.69 13.62
C ILE A 27 34.34 -17.50 14.45
N GLY A 28 34.14 -18.36 15.46
CA GLY A 28 32.98 -18.27 16.35
C GLY A 28 32.94 -16.93 17.13
N ILE A 29 34.07 -16.52 17.71
CA ILE A 29 34.17 -15.24 18.42
C ILE A 29 33.97 -14.06 17.49
N PHE A 30 34.57 -14.07 16.31
CA PHE A 30 34.41 -13.01 15.33
C PHE A 30 32.96 -12.88 14.85
N SER A 31 32.30 -14.02 14.59
CA SER A 31 30.88 -14.06 14.22
C SER A 31 29.99 -13.47 15.32
N ALA A 32 30.21 -13.89 16.57
CA ALA A 32 29.46 -13.36 17.72
C ALA A 32 29.66 -11.83 17.88
N PHE A 33 30.90 -11.37 17.73
CA PHE A 33 31.21 -9.94 17.83
C PHE A 33 30.49 -9.12 16.74
N ARG A 34 30.50 -9.59 15.49
CA ARG A 34 29.74 -8.96 14.41
C ARG A 34 28.24 -8.90 14.71
N GLN A 35 27.66 -9.96 15.27
CA GLN A 35 26.27 -10.02 15.63
C GLN A 35 25.92 -8.96 16.71
N ILE A 36 26.78 -8.77 17.70
CA ILE A 36 26.60 -7.76 18.75
C ILE A 36 26.59 -6.35 18.14
N LEU A 37 27.49 -6.05 17.21
CA LEU A 37 27.54 -4.73 16.55
C LEU A 37 26.25 -4.46 15.78
N VAL A 38 25.72 -5.42 15.03
CA VAL A 38 24.45 -5.29 14.30
C VAL A 38 23.28 -5.04 15.25
N VAL A 39 23.21 -5.75 16.38
CA VAL A 39 22.18 -5.55 17.39
C VAL A 39 22.30 -4.16 18.04
N MET A 40 23.50 -3.71 18.37
CA MET A 40 23.72 -2.37 18.93
C MET A 40 23.29 -1.27 17.96
N GLU A 41 23.57 -1.42 16.67
CA GLU A 41 23.15 -0.49 15.64
C GLU A 41 21.61 -0.47 15.51
N SER A 42 20.97 -1.62 15.49
CA SER A 42 19.49 -1.72 15.46
C SER A 42 18.84 -1.07 16.69
N ILE A 43 19.40 -1.23 17.90
CA ILE A 43 18.90 -0.58 19.12
C ILE A 43 19.04 0.94 19.00
N ARG A 44 20.18 1.42 18.52
CA ARG A 44 20.45 2.85 18.35
C ARG A 44 19.47 3.49 17.35
N THR A 45 19.28 2.89 16.19
CA THR A 45 18.36 3.41 15.16
C THR A 45 16.91 3.42 15.65
N ARG A 46 16.47 2.38 16.36
CA ARG A 46 15.12 2.35 16.97
C ARG A 46 14.95 3.39 18.05
N SER A 47 15.97 3.65 18.89
CA SER A 47 15.92 4.70 19.90
C SER A 47 15.81 6.09 19.27
N LEU A 48 16.55 6.36 18.20
CA LEU A 48 16.47 7.62 17.45
C LEU A 48 15.09 7.80 16.81
N ALA A 49 14.54 6.77 16.20
CA ALA A 49 13.21 6.78 15.60
C ALA A 49 12.12 7.04 16.66
N THR A 50 12.21 6.39 17.83
CA THR A 50 11.27 6.63 18.93
C THR A 50 11.36 8.07 19.46
N ALA A 51 12.55 8.61 19.60
CA ALA A 51 12.74 10.00 20.02
C ALA A 51 12.15 10.97 18.99
N LEU A 52 12.35 10.72 17.70
CA LEU A 52 11.80 11.51 16.60
C LEU A 52 10.27 11.46 16.59
N ALA A 53 9.67 10.28 16.75
CA ALA A 53 8.21 10.13 16.82
C ALA A 53 7.63 10.92 18.00
N ASN A 54 8.23 10.84 19.18
CA ASN A 54 7.80 11.61 20.35
C ASN A 54 7.94 13.12 20.12
N GLU A 55 9.02 13.58 19.51
CA GLU A 55 9.20 14.98 19.10
C GLU A 55 8.05 15.46 18.21
N ARG A 56 7.69 14.65 17.19
CA ARG A 56 6.58 14.98 16.28
C ARG A 56 5.23 15.00 17.00
N LEU A 57 4.95 14.01 17.84
CA LEU A 57 3.71 13.99 18.64
C LEU A 57 3.59 15.20 19.58
N GLU A 58 4.68 15.63 20.20
CA GLU A 58 4.67 16.83 21.04
C GLU A 58 4.44 18.11 20.23
N ILE A 59 5.02 18.22 19.02
CA ILE A 59 4.74 19.34 18.11
C ILE A 59 3.24 19.38 17.77
N ILE A 60 2.66 18.23 17.39
CA ILE A 60 1.24 18.11 17.02
C ILE A 60 0.32 18.46 18.19
N ARG A 61 0.65 18.06 19.42
CA ARG A 61 -0.12 18.38 20.62
C ARG A 61 -0.11 19.88 20.97
N ASN A 62 0.92 20.60 20.56
CA ASN A 62 1.10 22.01 20.89
C ASN A 62 0.52 22.98 19.85
N ILE A 63 0.12 22.50 18.67
CA ILE A 63 -0.56 23.35 17.67
C ILE A 63 -2.07 23.45 17.98
N PRO A 64 -2.75 24.51 17.50
CA PRO A 64 -4.21 24.63 17.64
C PRO A 64 -4.93 23.45 16.99
N TYR A 65 -6.00 22.94 17.62
CA TYR A 65 -6.78 21.80 17.14
C TYR A 65 -7.22 21.94 15.67
N ALA A 66 -7.66 23.14 15.26
CA ALA A 66 -8.05 23.40 13.87
C ALA A 66 -6.90 23.25 12.86
N SER A 67 -5.64 23.37 13.31
CA SER A 67 -4.44 23.21 12.49
C SER A 67 -3.90 21.77 12.52
N VAL A 68 -4.42 20.92 13.39
CA VAL A 68 -4.07 19.49 13.43
C VAL A 68 -4.73 18.81 12.24
N GLY A 69 -3.97 18.56 11.22
CA GLY A 69 -4.36 17.95 9.96
C GLY A 69 -3.17 17.93 9.03
N THR A 70 -3.26 17.21 7.94
CA THR A 70 -2.18 17.15 6.96
C THR A 70 -2.37 18.18 5.85
N VAL A 71 -1.28 18.64 5.28
CA VAL A 71 -1.31 19.45 4.06
C VAL A 71 -1.99 18.63 2.96
N SER A 72 -2.98 19.22 2.31
CA SER A 72 -3.82 18.54 1.30
C SER A 72 -4.59 17.30 1.82
N GLY A 73 -4.73 17.13 3.14
CA GLY A 73 -5.46 16.01 3.75
C GLY A 73 -6.87 16.35 4.21
N ILE A 74 -7.57 15.36 4.73
CA ILE A 74 -8.82 15.48 5.46
C ILE A 74 -8.64 14.78 6.83
N PRO A 75 -8.60 15.52 7.95
CA PRO A 75 -8.73 16.98 8.06
C PRO A 75 -7.54 17.73 7.44
N ALA A 76 -7.84 18.88 6.84
CA ALA A 76 -6.79 19.79 6.34
C ALA A 76 -6.06 20.45 7.50
N GLY A 77 -4.74 20.67 7.34
CA GLY A 77 -3.92 21.30 8.37
C GLY A 77 -2.53 21.69 7.86
N VAL A 78 -1.59 21.79 8.78
CA VAL A 78 -0.24 22.34 8.51
C VAL A 78 0.87 21.27 8.53
N ILE A 79 0.54 20.02 8.79
CA ILE A 79 1.52 18.95 8.98
C ILE A 79 1.79 18.29 7.63
N PRO A 80 3.05 18.14 7.21
CA PRO A 80 3.36 17.41 5.97
C PRO A 80 2.99 15.93 6.12
N GLN A 81 2.45 15.32 5.07
CA GLN A 81 2.15 13.88 5.04
C GLN A 81 3.42 13.05 5.09
N GLU A 82 4.48 13.54 4.41
CA GLU A 82 5.79 12.89 4.38
C GLU A 82 6.90 13.92 4.54
N GLU A 83 7.93 13.57 5.28
CA GLU A 83 9.15 14.36 5.38
C GLU A 83 10.37 13.47 5.66
N ASP A 84 11.52 13.85 5.11
CA ASP A 84 12.78 13.23 5.39
C ASP A 84 13.53 13.97 6.49
N VAL A 85 13.89 13.27 7.57
CA VAL A 85 14.58 13.82 8.73
C VAL A 85 15.89 13.12 8.96
N ILE A 86 16.99 13.87 8.93
CA ILE A 86 18.32 13.33 9.20
C ILE A 86 18.63 13.41 10.70
N ARG A 87 18.97 12.28 11.30
CA ARG A 87 19.45 12.16 12.68
C ARG A 87 20.66 11.22 12.74
N ASN A 88 21.77 11.74 13.24
CA ASN A 88 23.02 10.97 13.41
C ASN A 88 23.46 10.21 12.13
N ASN A 89 23.44 10.86 10.99
CA ASN A 89 23.73 10.28 9.65
C ASN A 89 22.74 9.21 9.13
N TYR A 90 21.60 9.00 9.79
CA TYR A 90 20.50 8.19 9.25
C TYR A 90 19.42 9.11 8.71
N THR A 91 18.91 8.79 7.54
CA THR A 91 17.72 9.44 6.98
C THR A 91 16.49 8.62 7.38
N PHE A 92 15.60 9.24 8.13
CA PHE A 92 14.30 8.68 8.49
C PHE A 92 13.23 9.35 7.66
N GLN A 93 12.41 8.55 6.97
CA GLN A 93 11.19 9.02 6.35
C GLN A 93 10.08 8.97 7.41
N VAL A 94 9.50 10.14 7.69
CA VAL A 94 8.38 10.30 8.62
C VAL A 94 7.11 10.44 7.81
N GLN A 95 6.21 9.48 7.93
CA GLN A 95 4.88 9.53 7.34
C GLN A 95 3.87 9.84 8.44
N THR A 96 3.03 10.84 8.21
CA THR A 96 2.02 11.29 9.18
C THR A 96 0.63 11.16 8.58
N PHE A 97 -0.21 10.37 9.22
CA PHE A 97 -1.62 10.17 8.89
C PHE A 97 -2.47 10.81 9.99
N ILE A 98 -3.44 11.63 9.61
CA ILE A 98 -4.37 12.25 10.55
C ILE A 98 -5.77 12.02 10.02
N ARG A 99 -6.61 11.37 10.83
CA ARG A 99 -7.99 11.02 10.49
C ARG A 99 -8.94 11.58 11.53
N ASN A 100 -10.09 12.06 11.09
CA ASN A 100 -11.20 12.31 12.00
C ASN A 100 -11.79 10.99 12.46
N ILE A 101 -12.16 10.92 13.72
CA ILE A 101 -12.80 9.75 14.34
C ILE A 101 -14.18 10.18 14.82
N ASP A 102 -15.17 9.40 14.44
CA ASP A 102 -16.55 9.44 14.86
C ASP A 102 -16.76 8.43 16.00
N HIS A 103 -17.18 8.88 17.15
CA HIS A 103 -17.42 8.04 18.32
C HIS A 103 -18.92 7.83 18.54
N ASP A 104 -19.32 6.63 18.93
CA ASP A 104 -20.72 6.24 19.15
C ASP A 104 -21.41 7.00 20.32
N PHE A 105 -20.72 7.90 20.99
CA PHE A 105 -21.19 8.52 22.23
C PHE A 105 -22.44 9.42 22.06
N ASP A 106 -22.50 10.21 20.99
CA ASP A 106 -23.60 11.11 20.64
C ASP A 106 -24.30 10.73 19.33
N GLY A 107 -23.93 9.61 18.78
CA GLY A 107 -24.39 9.04 17.52
C GLY A 107 -23.25 8.76 16.58
N THR A 108 -23.58 8.41 15.35
CA THR A 108 -22.61 8.26 14.27
C THR A 108 -23.15 8.89 13.01
N ALA A 109 -22.27 9.30 12.09
CA ALA A 109 -22.67 9.77 10.78
C ALA A 109 -23.59 8.73 10.11
N GLY A 110 -24.80 9.11 9.72
CA GLY A 110 -25.81 8.19 9.16
C GLY A 110 -26.38 7.14 10.12
N GLY A 111 -26.00 7.17 11.39
CA GLY A 111 -26.48 6.25 12.44
C GLY A 111 -27.81 6.67 13.07
N PHE A 112 -28.13 6.07 14.20
CA PHE A 112 -29.30 6.43 15.00
C PHE A 112 -28.89 6.54 16.50
N PRO A 113 -28.88 7.74 17.09
CA PRO A 113 -29.13 9.03 16.42
C PRO A 113 -28.09 9.34 15.33
N ASN A 114 -28.51 10.14 14.33
CA ASN A 114 -27.58 10.60 13.32
C ASN A 114 -26.76 11.76 13.89
N ASP A 115 -25.44 11.58 13.92
CA ASP A 115 -24.53 12.67 14.25
C ASP A 115 -24.37 13.65 13.08
N THR A 116 -24.52 14.93 13.35
CA THR A 116 -24.33 16.04 12.39
C THR A 116 -22.97 16.68 12.49
N SER A 117 -22.11 16.21 13.41
CA SER A 117 -20.76 16.68 13.65
C SER A 117 -19.77 15.51 13.88
N PRO A 118 -19.65 14.56 12.96
CA PRO A 118 -19.02 13.27 13.18
C PRO A 118 -17.48 13.32 13.34
N ALA A 119 -16.90 14.50 13.51
CA ALA A 119 -15.45 14.69 13.67
C ALA A 119 -15.10 14.99 15.14
N ASP A 120 -15.37 14.05 16.04
CA ASP A 120 -15.20 14.20 17.51
C ASP A 120 -13.75 14.40 17.92
N ASN A 121 -12.87 13.57 17.38
CA ASN A 121 -11.45 13.57 17.68
C ASN A 121 -10.62 13.37 16.43
N LYS A 122 -9.32 13.67 16.55
CA LYS A 122 -8.35 13.39 15.50
C LYS A 122 -7.40 12.29 15.96
N LEU A 123 -7.35 11.18 15.23
CA LEU A 123 -6.34 10.15 15.38
C LEU A 123 -5.11 10.54 14.57
N VAL A 124 -3.99 10.65 15.23
CA VAL A 124 -2.68 10.89 14.63
C VAL A 124 -1.91 9.57 14.63
N GLU A 125 -1.45 9.13 13.48
CA GLU A 125 -0.54 8.00 13.31
C GLU A 125 0.75 8.50 12.66
N ILE A 126 1.89 8.22 13.28
CA ILE A 126 3.22 8.55 12.75
C ILE A 126 3.95 7.23 12.49
N ARG A 127 4.34 7.03 11.25
CA ARG A 127 5.19 5.90 10.82
C ARG A 127 6.59 6.42 10.54
N ILE A 128 7.58 5.76 11.12
CA ILE A 128 9.00 6.06 10.90
C ILE A 128 9.61 4.91 10.11
N LEU A 129 10.10 5.22 8.92
CA LEU A 129 10.79 4.29 8.04
C LEU A 129 12.27 4.64 7.96
N CYS A 130 13.12 3.67 7.66
CA CYS A 130 14.55 3.89 7.45
C CYS A 130 15.10 2.81 6.51
N ASP A 131 15.25 3.14 5.24
CA ASP A 131 15.72 2.19 4.21
C ASP A 131 17.20 1.86 4.35
N GLN A 132 17.99 2.79 4.92
CA GLN A 132 19.44 2.62 5.11
C GLN A 132 19.81 1.89 6.41
N CYS A 133 18.82 1.58 7.27
CA CYS A 133 19.04 1.00 8.58
C CYS A 133 18.98 -0.54 8.51
N GLN A 134 20.07 -1.22 8.87
CA GLN A 134 20.10 -2.68 8.89
C GLN A 134 19.12 -3.26 9.93
N ASN A 135 18.32 -4.25 9.51
CA ASN A 135 17.33 -4.93 10.37
C ASN A 135 16.32 -3.97 11.04
N TYR A 136 16.05 -2.82 10.44
CA TYR A 136 15.04 -1.90 10.90
C TYR A 136 13.65 -2.36 10.44
N ARG A 137 12.67 -2.25 11.31
CA ARG A 137 11.25 -2.40 10.97
C ARG A 137 10.57 -1.07 11.20
N THR A 138 9.69 -0.69 10.30
CA THR A 138 8.83 0.49 10.47
C THR A 138 8.21 0.52 11.85
N LEU A 139 8.33 1.65 12.53
CA LEU A 139 7.71 1.91 13.81
C LEU A 139 6.49 2.79 13.59
N ALA A 140 5.37 2.41 14.16
CA ALA A 140 4.15 3.19 14.15
C ALA A 140 3.79 3.63 15.58
N PHE A 141 3.41 4.91 15.70
CA PHE A 141 2.98 5.54 16.96
C PHE A 141 1.64 6.21 16.72
N THR A 142 0.71 6.05 17.64
CA THR A 142 -0.62 6.67 17.55
C THR A 142 -0.89 7.58 18.74
N ALA A 143 -1.64 8.64 18.52
CA ALA A 143 -2.14 9.53 19.55
C ALA A 143 -3.51 10.10 19.17
N MET A 144 -4.36 10.34 20.16
CA MET A 144 -5.63 11.05 19.98
C MET A 144 -5.47 12.52 20.35
N VAL A 145 -6.05 13.40 19.55
CA VAL A 145 -6.13 14.84 19.82
C VAL A 145 -7.61 15.21 19.88
N ALA A 146 -8.04 15.66 21.06
CA ALA A 146 -9.43 16.07 21.29
C ALA A 146 -9.58 17.59 21.14
N PRO A 147 -10.73 18.10 20.68
CA PRO A 147 -11.06 19.52 20.71
C PRO A 147 -11.20 20.01 22.13
N LYS A 148 -10.95 21.31 22.35
CA LYS A 148 -11.13 21.94 23.66
C LYS A 148 -12.56 22.42 23.90
N ASN A 149 -13.34 22.54 22.84
CA ASN A 149 -14.70 23.11 22.87
C ASN A 149 -15.70 22.03 22.40
N VAL A 150 -16.97 22.27 22.70
CA VAL A 150 -18.08 21.47 22.17
C VAL A 150 -18.11 21.63 20.64
N GLU A 151 -18.40 20.56 19.97
CA GLU A 151 -18.52 20.47 18.53
C GLU A 151 -19.63 21.38 17.99
N SER A 152 -19.51 21.72 16.72
CA SER A 152 -20.55 22.43 15.96
C SER A 152 -20.89 21.60 14.72
N ALA A 153 -22.17 21.61 14.33
CA ALA A 153 -22.62 20.90 13.15
C ALA A 153 -21.75 21.21 11.92
N SER A 154 -21.29 20.15 11.28
CA SER A 154 -20.47 20.27 10.07
C SER A 154 -21.32 20.51 8.83
N THR A 155 -20.78 21.23 7.85
CA THR A 155 -21.32 21.37 6.50
C THR A 155 -20.72 20.35 5.53
N ASN A 156 -19.85 19.50 6.02
CA ASN A 156 -19.17 18.45 5.24
C ASN A 156 -19.97 17.15 5.24
N GLY A 157 -19.52 16.17 4.48
CA GLY A 157 -20.06 14.81 4.46
C GLY A 157 -19.00 13.81 4.80
N SER A 158 -19.27 12.53 4.53
CA SER A 158 -18.31 11.45 4.75
C SER A 158 -18.23 10.53 3.53
N LEU A 159 -17.04 10.01 3.23
CA LEU A 159 -16.81 9.04 2.17
C LEU A 159 -16.21 7.76 2.77
N PHE A 160 -16.95 6.66 2.65
CA PHE A 160 -16.52 5.35 3.13
C PHE A 160 -16.13 4.49 1.93
N ILE A 161 -14.86 4.08 1.88
CA ILE A 161 -14.28 3.31 0.79
C ILE A 161 -14.12 1.88 1.29
N TYR A 162 -14.86 0.95 0.69
CA TYR A 162 -14.80 -0.47 0.95
C TYR A 162 -13.96 -1.14 -0.12
N VAL A 163 -13.02 -1.98 0.27
CA VAL A 163 -12.26 -2.80 -0.67
C VAL A 163 -12.48 -4.26 -0.34
N ILE A 164 -13.00 -4.99 -1.31
CA ILE A 164 -13.29 -6.41 -1.21
C ILE A 164 -12.58 -7.17 -2.34
N ASP A 165 -12.36 -8.46 -2.13
CA ASP A 165 -11.87 -9.34 -3.19
C ASP A 165 -13.04 -9.88 -4.05
N ALA A 166 -12.71 -10.70 -5.06
CA ALA A 166 -13.71 -11.30 -5.95
C ALA A 166 -14.69 -12.26 -5.24
N ASN A 167 -14.39 -12.71 -4.02
CA ASN A 167 -15.27 -13.53 -3.19
C ASN A 167 -16.16 -12.68 -2.27
N GLY A 168 -15.97 -11.37 -2.25
CA GLY A 168 -16.66 -10.43 -1.34
C GLY A 168 -16.00 -10.31 0.03
N GLU A 169 -14.80 -10.87 0.23
CA GLU A 169 -14.09 -10.78 1.49
C GLU A 169 -13.33 -9.44 1.60
N PRO A 170 -13.29 -8.82 2.79
CA PRO A 170 -12.61 -7.55 2.98
C PRO A 170 -11.09 -7.66 2.79
N VAL A 171 -10.50 -6.68 2.10
CA VAL A 171 -9.05 -6.63 1.86
C VAL A 171 -8.40 -5.58 2.76
N SER A 172 -7.70 -6.04 3.78
CA SER A 172 -6.99 -5.16 4.71
C SER A 172 -5.65 -4.66 4.16
N ASN A 173 -5.21 -3.49 4.65
CA ASN A 173 -3.97 -2.84 4.24
C ASN A 173 -3.84 -2.69 2.72
N MET A 174 -4.94 -2.41 2.02
CA MET A 174 -4.95 -2.00 0.64
C MET A 174 -4.58 -0.51 0.58
N ASP A 175 -3.60 -0.17 -0.25
CA ASP A 175 -3.22 1.22 -0.44
C ASP A 175 -4.33 1.95 -1.19
N ILE A 176 -4.79 3.07 -0.65
CA ILE A 176 -5.81 3.93 -1.23
C ILE A 176 -5.21 5.31 -1.48
N THR A 177 -5.30 5.75 -2.72
CA THR A 177 -5.07 7.15 -3.08
C THR A 177 -6.41 7.82 -3.33
N LEU A 178 -6.65 8.96 -2.69
CA LEU A 178 -7.84 9.77 -2.86
C LEU A 178 -7.42 11.19 -3.25
N ASP A 179 -7.88 11.61 -4.42
CA ASP A 179 -7.56 12.90 -5.01
C ASP A 179 -8.81 13.74 -5.29
N ASN A 180 -8.73 15.04 -5.04
CA ASN A 180 -9.71 16.00 -5.50
C ASN A 180 -9.05 17.35 -5.82
N GLY A 181 -8.66 17.54 -7.07
CA GLY A 181 -8.07 18.78 -7.57
C GLY A 181 -9.08 19.92 -7.82
N MET A 182 -10.37 19.69 -7.61
CA MET A 182 -11.40 20.72 -7.76
C MET A 182 -11.61 21.55 -6.49
N LEU A 183 -11.10 21.07 -5.38
CA LEU A 183 -11.16 21.76 -4.08
C LEU A 183 -10.01 22.77 -3.91
N ILE A 184 -10.20 23.75 -3.02
CA ILE A 184 -9.16 24.70 -2.62
C ILE A 184 -9.12 24.76 -1.09
N PRO A 185 -8.06 24.25 -0.45
CA PRO A 185 -6.91 23.55 -1.07
C PRO A 185 -7.30 22.21 -1.72
N GLU A 186 -6.51 21.78 -2.71
CA GLU A 186 -6.63 20.43 -3.29
C GLU A 186 -6.49 19.35 -2.21
N VAL A 187 -7.21 18.27 -2.37
CA VAL A 187 -7.11 17.10 -1.49
C VAL A 187 -6.28 16.02 -2.17
N HIS A 188 -5.29 15.52 -1.47
CA HIS A 188 -4.48 14.36 -1.84
C HIS A 188 -4.19 13.54 -0.58
N ILE A 189 -4.72 12.33 -0.52
CA ILE A 189 -4.58 11.42 0.62
C ILE A 189 -4.03 10.09 0.14
N ASN A 190 -2.94 9.62 0.77
CA ASN A 190 -2.46 8.25 0.65
C ASN A 190 -2.65 7.57 2.00
N ASP A 191 -3.49 6.55 2.05
CA ASP A 191 -3.82 5.83 3.28
C ASP A 191 -4.10 4.36 2.98
N GLN A 192 -4.45 3.57 3.98
CA GLN A 192 -4.69 2.14 3.85
C GLN A 192 -6.02 1.75 4.48
N THR A 193 -6.66 0.71 3.91
CA THR A 193 -7.83 0.10 4.52
C THR A 193 -7.48 -0.57 5.85
N ASN A 194 -8.42 -0.53 6.80
CA ASN A 194 -8.33 -1.21 8.09
C ASN A 194 -8.52 -2.74 7.95
N VAL A 195 -8.64 -3.45 9.07
CA VAL A 195 -8.83 -4.92 9.11
C VAL A 195 -10.15 -5.37 8.48
N ASP A 196 -11.13 -4.50 8.41
CA ASP A 196 -12.45 -4.74 7.82
C ASP A 196 -12.50 -4.30 6.34
N GLY A 197 -11.34 -4.00 5.73
CA GLY A 197 -11.25 -3.56 4.34
C GLY A 197 -11.82 -2.16 4.08
N VAL A 198 -11.92 -1.30 5.09
CA VAL A 198 -12.58 0.00 5.01
C VAL A 198 -11.60 1.15 5.29
N LEU A 199 -11.67 2.21 4.48
CA LEU A 199 -11.11 3.51 4.78
C LEU A 199 -12.26 4.52 4.93
N GLN A 200 -12.34 5.17 6.09
CA GLN A 200 -13.36 6.17 6.39
C GLN A 200 -12.75 7.57 6.31
N ILE A 201 -13.27 8.39 5.41
CA ILE A 201 -12.93 9.81 5.30
C ILE A 201 -14.10 10.62 5.87
N ILE A 202 -13.97 11.00 7.12
CA ILE A 202 -14.99 11.71 7.89
C ILE A 202 -14.76 13.22 7.77
N ASP A 203 -15.83 13.98 7.65
CA ASP A 203 -15.83 15.44 7.49
C ASP A 203 -15.15 15.88 6.18
N ALA A 204 -15.44 15.18 5.07
CA ALA A 204 -14.95 15.50 3.74
C ALA A 204 -15.74 16.67 3.12
N PRO A 205 -15.07 17.67 2.51
CA PRO A 205 -15.73 18.77 1.84
C PRO A 205 -16.70 18.30 0.74
N PRO A 206 -17.93 18.88 0.65
CA PRO A 206 -18.88 18.49 -0.39
C PRO A 206 -18.34 18.81 -1.79
N ALA A 207 -18.44 17.83 -2.68
CA ALA A 207 -18.06 17.97 -4.08
C ALA A 207 -18.73 16.89 -4.92
N VAL A 208 -19.17 17.23 -6.15
CA VAL A 208 -19.92 16.31 -7.01
C VAL A 208 -19.00 15.69 -8.04
N SER A 209 -18.99 14.35 -8.11
CA SER A 209 -18.25 13.55 -9.09
C SER A 209 -16.81 14.02 -9.28
N SER A 210 -16.10 14.27 -8.19
CA SER A 210 -14.76 14.86 -8.23
C SER A 210 -13.73 14.17 -7.32
N TYR A 211 -14.17 13.29 -6.43
CA TYR A 211 -13.26 12.50 -5.64
C TYR A 211 -12.81 11.27 -6.43
N GLU A 212 -11.61 11.33 -6.98
CA GLU A 212 -10.94 10.20 -7.61
C GLU A 212 -10.41 9.27 -6.52
N VAL A 213 -10.73 7.99 -6.62
CA VAL A 213 -10.28 6.97 -5.65
C VAL A 213 -9.60 5.86 -6.43
N THR A 214 -8.39 5.52 -6.02
CA THR A 214 -7.62 4.39 -6.55
C THR A 214 -7.27 3.45 -5.41
N ALA A 215 -7.54 2.16 -5.59
CA ALA A 215 -7.12 1.08 -4.70
C ALA A 215 -6.12 0.18 -5.42
N GLY A 216 -4.94 -0.02 -4.86
CA GLY A 216 -3.90 -0.84 -5.46
C GLY A 216 -2.86 -1.30 -4.44
N LYS A 217 -2.26 -2.46 -4.68
CA LYS A 217 -1.19 -3.02 -3.85
C LYS A 217 -0.36 -3.99 -4.67
N SER A 218 0.93 -4.11 -4.38
CA SER A 218 1.79 -5.08 -5.06
C SER A 218 1.23 -6.50 -4.99
N GLY A 219 1.11 -7.17 -6.15
CA GLY A 219 0.54 -8.50 -6.31
C GLY A 219 -0.99 -8.56 -6.34
N TRP A 220 -1.66 -7.40 -6.36
CA TRP A 220 -3.10 -7.25 -6.53
C TRP A 220 -3.43 -6.43 -7.77
N THR A 221 -4.66 -6.56 -8.25
CA THR A 221 -5.18 -5.70 -9.31
C THR A 221 -5.41 -4.30 -8.78
N GLU A 222 -5.22 -3.30 -9.65
CA GLU A 222 -5.66 -1.93 -9.38
C GLU A 222 -7.12 -1.76 -9.80
N ASN A 223 -7.91 -1.10 -8.95
CA ASN A 223 -9.23 -0.64 -9.30
C ASN A 223 -9.40 0.82 -8.90
N ARG A 224 -10.08 1.60 -9.74
CA ARG A 224 -10.26 3.04 -9.53
C ARG A 224 -11.58 3.56 -10.10
N THR A 225 -11.93 4.77 -9.70
CA THR A 225 -13.00 5.56 -10.30
C THR A 225 -12.50 6.30 -11.54
N TYR A 226 -13.39 6.68 -12.43
CA TYR A 226 -13.07 7.34 -13.70
C TYR A 226 -13.91 8.58 -13.92
N SER A 227 -13.35 9.59 -14.57
CA SER A 227 -14.09 10.65 -15.23
C SER A 227 -14.42 10.23 -16.67
N SER A 228 -15.39 10.89 -17.30
CA SER A 228 -15.66 10.66 -18.74
C SER A 228 -14.45 10.97 -19.62
N SER A 229 -13.62 11.94 -19.23
CA SER A 229 -12.40 12.30 -19.97
C SER A 229 -11.35 11.20 -19.95
N ASP A 230 -11.24 10.42 -18.88
CA ASP A 230 -10.27 9.32 -18.76
C ASP A 230 -10.55 8.18 -19.74
N ILE A 231 -11.79 8.04 -20.14
CA ILE A 231 -12.29 6.94 -20.96
C ILE A 231 -12.87 7.42 -22.30
N GLY A 232 -12.29 8.48 -22.86
CA GLY A 232 -12.60 8.96 -24.21
C GLY A 232 -14.02 9.52 -24.41
N GLY A 233 -14.65 10.00 -23.35
CA GLY A 233 -15.99 10.57 -23.36
C GLY A 233 -17.13 9.58 -23.11
N SER A 234 -16.81 8.32 -22.85
CA SER A 234 -17.79 7.30 -22.45
C SER A 234 -18.35 7.58 -21.06
N ILE A 235 -19.46 6.94 -20.73
CA ILE A 235 -20.08 7.03 -19.39
C ILE A 235 -19.33 6.06 -18.45
N PRO A 236 -18.70 6.55 -17.36
CA PRO A 236 -17.97 5.68 -16.44
C PRO A 236 -18.89 4.67 -15.75
N VAL A 237 -18.44 3.41 -15.65
CA VAL A 237 -19.10 2.38 -14.82
C VAL A 237 -18.87 2.70 -13.34
N PHE A 238 -17.69 3.21 -13.00
CA PHE A 238 -17.32 3.65 -11.66
C PHE A 238 -16.95 5.14 -11.71
N PRO A 239 -17.94 6.06 -11.62
CA PRO A 239 -17.65 7.49 -11.66
C PRO A 239 -16.91 7.95 -10.39
N HIS A 240 -16.20 9.06 -10.48
CA HIS A 240 -15.65 9.72 -9.30
C HIS A 240 -16.70 9.93 -8.23
N ALA A 241 -16.33 9.71 -6.97
CA ALA A 241 -17.28 9.78 -5.88
C ALA A 241 -17.80 11.21 -5.64
N THR A 242 -19.05 11.30 -5.23
CA THR A 242 -19.73 12.53 -4.85
C THR A 242 -19.88 12.55 -3.34
N VAL A 243 -19.41 13.60 -2.67
CA VAL A 243 -19.68 13.84 -1.26
C VAL A 243 -20.72 14.93 -1.13
N LEU A 244 -21.80 14.64 -0.43
CA LEU A 244 -22.87 15.59 -0.12
C LEU A 244 -22.84 15.97 1.35
N GLN A 245 -23.29 17.20 1.65
CA GLN A 245 -23.33 17.72 3.01
C GLN A 245 -24.13 16.79 3.95
N GLN A 246 -23.53 16.47 5.12
CA GLN A 246 -24.15 15.65 6.16
C GLN A 246 -24.69 14.28 5.67
N GLN A 247 -24.07 13.75 4.62
CA GLN A 247 -24.41 12.44 4.08
C GLN A 247 -23.17 11.55 4.00
N ILE A 248 -23.41 10.25 4.08
CA ILE A 248 -22.37 9.25 3.82
C ILE A 248 -22.49 8.80 2.37
N THR A 249 -21.39 8.89 1.66
CA THR A 249 -21.20 8.24 0.38
C THR A 249 -20.41 6.96 0.59
N GLN A 250 -20.93 5.85 0.09
CA GLN A 250 -20.24 4.56 0.13
C GLN A 250 -19.76 4.21 -1.27
N LEU A 251 -18.48 3.87 -1.38
CA LEU A 251 -17.83 3.40 -2.58
C LEU A 251 -17.24 2.02 -2.33
N THR A 252 -17.58 1.04 -3.16
CA THR A 252 -16.98 -0.30 -3.09
C THR A 252 -16.10 -0.52 -4.31
N LEU A 253 -14.84 -0.86 -4.09
CA LEU A 253 -13.87 -1.25 -5.09
C LEU A 253 -13.56 -2.74 -4.94
N VAL A 254 -13.63 -3.47 -6.05
CA VAL A 254 -13.31 -4.90 -6.07
C VAL A 254 -11.91 -5.08 -6.63
N VAL A 255 -11.04 -5.74 -5.88
CA VAL A 255 -9.66 -6.06 -6.26
C VAL A 255 -9.44 -7.57 -6.15
N ASP A 256 -8.45 -8.10 -6.86
CA ASP A 256 -8.12 -9.52 -6.76
C ASP A 256 -6.62 -9.75 -6.87
N ARG A 257 -6.17 -10.97 -6.63
CA ARG A 257 -4.78 -11.36 -6.85
C ARG A 257 -4.46 -11.36 -8.33
N LEU A 258 -3.30 -10.81 -8.68
CA LEU A 258 -2.78 -10.90 -10.03
C LEU A 258 -2.47 -12.36 -10.39
N SER A 259 -2.81 -12.74 -11.61
CA SER A 259 -2.64 -14.08 -12.18
C SER A 259 -1.70 -14.04 -13.39
N THR A 260 -1.31 -15.22 -13.86
CA THR A 260 -0.53 -15.38 -15.08
C THR A 260 -1.33 -16.25 -16.04
N ILE A 261 -1.48 -15.78 -17.28
CA ILE A 261 -2.05 -16.58 -18.39
C ILE A 261 -0.89 -17.01 -19.27
N ASN A 262 -0.79 -18.32 -19.51
CA ASN A 262 0.12 -18.89 -20.49
C ASN A 262 -0.69 -19.29 -21.72
N ILE A 263 -0.30 -18.77 -22.87
CA ILE A 263 -0.95 -18.98 -24.16
C ILE A 263 0.03 -19.71 -25.05
N GLU A 264 -0.43 -20.79 -25.68
CA GLU A 264 0.32 -21.54 -26.68
C GLU A 264 -0.48 -21.58 -27.98
N SER A 265 0.17 -21.22 -29.08
CA SER A 265 -0.39 -21.33 -30.43
C SER A 265 0.21 -22.53 -31.12
N VAL A 266 -0.65 -23.48 -31.56
CA VAL A 266 -0.29 -24.70 -32.22
C VAL A 266 -1.20 -24.95 -33.43
N ASP A 267 -0.68 -25.67 -34.42
CA ASP A 267 -1.47 -26.15 -35.54
C ASP A 267 -2.27 -27.44 -35.19
N GLU A 268 -2.97 -27.99 -36.15
CA GLU A 268 -3.75 -29.23 -36.02
C GLU A 268 -2.92 -30.50 -35.68
N PHE A 269 -1.59 -30.41 -35.83
CA PHE A 269 -0.64 -31.48 -35.48
C PHE A 269 0.09 -31.20 -34.15
N CYS A 270 -0.36 -30.17 -33.38
CA CYS A 270 0.30 -29.70 -32.17
C CYS A 270 1.72 -29.16 -32.42
N ALA A 271 2.07 -28.74 -33.64
CA ALA A 271 3.33 -28.06 -33.89
C ALA A 271 3.18 -26.54 -33.56
N PRO A 272 4.19 -25.91 -32.93
CA PRO A 272 4.12 -24.50 -32.55
C PRO A 272 3.93 -23.60 -33.77
N VAL A 273 2.98 -22.66 -33.67
CA VAL A 273 2.78 -21.58 -34.62
C VAL A 273 3.38 -20.30 -34.02
N GLY A 274 4.55 -19.88 -34.51
CA GLY A 274 5.23 -18.68 -34.04
C GLY A 274 4.63 -17.42 -34.61
N ASP A 275 4.87 -16.28 -33.94
CA ASP A 275 4.42 -14.95 -34.34
C ASP A 275 2.90 -14.85 -34.62
N PHE A 276 2.10 -15.59 -33.84
CA PHE A 276 0.66 -15.53 -33.96
C PHE A 276 0.13 -14.26 -33.28
N ASP A 277 -0.39 -13.32 -34.11
CA ASP A 277 -0.96 -12.06 -33.66
C ASP A 277 -2.45 -12.23 -33.30
N PHE A 278 -2.81 -11.81 -32.11
CA PHE A 278 -4.18 -11.85 -31.60
C PHE A 278 -4.52 -10.66 -30.71
N ASN A 279 -5.79 -10.34 -30.63
CA ASN A 279 -6.32 -9.45 -29.61
C ASN A 279 -6.83 -10.29 -28.42
N LEU A 280 -6.43 -9.90 -27.22
CA LEU A 280 -6.93 -10.44 -25.95
C LEU A 280 -7.77 -9.37 -25.27
N ARG A 281 -9.07 -9.65 -25.08
CA ARG A 281 -10.02 -8.73 -24.48
C ARG A 281 -10.76 -9.37 -23.31
N GLY A 282 -10.76 -8.68 -22.16
CA GLY A 282 -11.55 -9.04 -20.99
C GLY A 282 -13.01 -8.66 -21.11
N THR A 283 -13.83 -9.07 -20.16
CA THR A 283 -15.27 -8.70 -20.12
C THR A 283 -15.57 -7.50 -19.23
N LYS A 284 -14.65 -7.12 -18.35
CA LYS A 284 -14.84 -5.99 -17.42
C LYS A 284 -14.84 -4.66 -18.16
N LEU A 285 -15.90 -3.88 -17.97
CA LEU A 285 -16.03 -2.55 -18.53
C LEU A 285 -15.64 -1.48 -17.50
N ILE A 286 -14.94 -0.44 -17.99
CA ILE A 286 -14.69 0.80 -17.25
C ILE A 286 -15.55 1.94 -17.74
N GLY A 287 -16.13 1.84 -18.96
CA GLY A 287 -17.05 2.81 -19.56
C GLY A 287 -18.05 2.16 -20.47
N THR A 288 -19.16 2.86 -20.70
CA THR A 288 -20.25 2.46 -21.60
C THR A 288 -20.61 3.61 -22.53
N THR A 289 -21.15 3.31 -23.70
CA THR A 289 -21.65 4.28 -24.70
C THR A 289 -20.57 5.29 -25.20
N PRO A 290 -19.56 4.75 -25.96
CA PRO A 290 -19.31 3.36 -26.33
C PRO A 290 -18.68 2.54 -25.21
N ASP A 291 -18.71 1.20 -25.33
CA ASP A 291 -18.07 0.30 -24.37
C ASP A 291 -16.55 0.47 -24.36
N VAL A 292 -15.99 0.62 -23.17
CA VAL A 292 -14.53 0.68 -22.92
C VAL A 292 -14.17 -0.45 -21.97
N TYR A 293 -13.38 -1.39 -22.47
CA TYR A 293 -12.95 -2.55 -21.70
C TYR A 293 -11.75 -2.20 -20.84
N LYS A 294 -11.69 -2.73 -19.63
CA LYS A 294 -10.54 -2.56 -18.72
C LYS A 294 -9.25 -3.16 -19.31
N TYR A 295 -9.39 -4.28 -20.01
CA TYR A 295 -8.29 -4.93 -20.73
C TYR A 295 -8.71 -5.24 -22.18
N ASP A 296 -8.04 -4.62 -23.14
CA ASP A 296 -8.23 -4.83 -24.57
C ASP A 296 -6.89 -4.53 -25.27
N GLN A 297 -6.09 -5.58 -25.53
CA GLN A 297 -4.73 -5.43 -26.03
C GLN A 297 -4.39 -6.44 -27.12
N SER A 298 -3.65 -5.96 -28.11
CA SER A 298 -3.03 -6.84 -29.13
C SER A 298 -1.75 -7.43 -28.59
N ASN A 299 -1.57 -8.72 -28.79
CA ASN A 299 -0.45 -9.53 -28.34
C ASN A 299 0.03 -10.44 -29.49
N ALA A 300 1.26 -10.93 -29.39
CA ALA A 300 1.82 -11.93 -30.29
C ALA A 300 2.52 -13.03 -29.50
N THR A 301 2.39 -14.27 -29.97
CA THR A 301 3.23 -15.35 -29.43
C THR A 301 4.66 -15.24 -29.94
N SER A 302 5.60 -15.81 -29.20
CA SER A 302 7.00 -15.90 -29.61
C SER A 302 7.17 -16.76 -30.86
N LEU A 303 8.38 -16.77 -31.46
CA LEU A 303 8.74 -17.71 -32.55
C LEU A 303 8.49 -19.17 -32.16
N GLY A 304 8.49 -19.50 -30.88
CA GLY A 304 8.16 -20.84 -30.35
C GLY A 304 6.68 -21.08 -30.09
N GLY A 305 5.79 -20.18 -30.51
CA GLY A 305 4.35 -20.30 -30.33
C GLY A 305 3.87 -20.11 -28.90
N SER A 306 4.63 -19.44 -28.02
CA SER A 306 4.27 -19.28 -26.61
C SER A 306 4.27 -17.82 -26.19
N LEU A 307 3.36 -17.44 -25.29
CA LEU A 307 3.29 -16.15 -24.63
C LEU A 307 2.87 -16.32 -23.16
N SER A 308 3.59 -15.68 -22.26
CA SER A 308 3.22 -15.63 -20.83
C SER A 308 2.88 -14.19 -20.45
N LEU A 309 1.63 -13.95 -20.09
CA LEU A 309 1.14 -12.67 -19.59
C LEU A 309 1.04 -12.77 -18.07
N SER A 310 2.00 -12.18 -17.39
CA SER A 310 1.96 -11.98 -15.93
C SER A 310 1.16 -10.71 -15.60
N THR A 311 0.67 -10.59 -14.37
CA THR A 311 -0.09 -9.41 -13.91
C THR A 311 -1.45 -9.25 -14.59
N ILE A 312 -2.10 -10.34 -14.91
CA ILE A 312 -3.45 -10.36 -15.46
C ILE A 312 -4.48 -10.41 -14.33
N GLU A 313 -5.53 -9.62 -14.46
CA GLU A 313 -6.68 -9.63 -13.55
C GLU A 313 -7.54 -10.88 -13.79
N TRP A 314 -8.21 -11.39 -12.76
CA TRP A 314 -9.22 -12.43 -12.90
C TRP A 314 -10.41 -11.90 -13.72
N ASP A 315 -10.60 -12.47 -14.89
CA ASP A 315 -11.68 -12.13 -15.83
C ASP A 315 -11.92 -13.29 -16.80
N THR A 316 -12.95 -13.18 -17.62
CA THR A 316 -13.12 -14.02 -18.80
C THR A 316 -12.53 -13.28 -20.00
N TYR A 317 -11.55 -13.93 -20.64
CA TYR A 317 -10.85 -13.34 -21.77
C TYR A 317 -11.26 -13.99 -23.09
N THR A 318 -11.45 -13.18 -24.12
CA THR A 318 -11.69 -13.61 -25.50
C THR A 318 -10.43 -13.37 -26.30
N ILE A 319 -9.96 -14.42 -26.99
CA ILE A 319 -8.87 -14.35 -27.96
C ILE A 319 -9.50 -14.22 -29.36
N THR A 320 -9.05 -13.22 -30.12
CA THR A 320 -9.47 -12.99 -31.50
C THR A 320 -8.23 -12.88 -32.39
N PRO A 321 -8.03 -13.78 -33.38
CA PRO A 321 -6.95 -13.64 -34.35
C PRO A 321 -7.00 -12.28 -35.05
N ILE A 322 -5.87 -11.65 -35.24
CA ILE A 322 -5.78 -10.38 -36.01
C ILE A 322 -5.64 -10.71 -37.49
N ASP A 323 -4.87 -11.76 -37.82
CA ASP A 323 -4.75 -12.23 -39.20
C ASP A 323 -5.91 -13.17 -39.55
N SER A 324 -6.66 -12.81 -40.56
CA SER A 324 -7.82 -13.57 -41.07
C SER A 324 -7.45 -14.89 -41.75
N THR A 325 -6.17 -15.19 -41.91
CA THR A 325 -5.70 -16.49 -42.42
C THR A 325 -5.77 -17.62 -41.39
N TYR A 326 -5.88 -17.26 -40.11
CA TYR A 326 -6.03 -18.19 -39.00
C TYR A 326 -7.48 -18.29 -38.54
N ASP A 327 -7.92 -19.50 -38.29
CA ASP A 327 -9.21 -19.78 -37.64
C ASP A 327 -8.97 -20.46 -36.29
N LEU A 328 -9.60 -19.94 -35.23
CA LEU A 328 -9.44 -20.48 -33.89
C LEU A 328 -10.37 -21.69 -33.71
N VAL A 329 -9.84 -22.88 -33.59
CA VAL A 329 -10.61 -24.14 -33.51
C VAL A 329 -10.91 -24.55 -32.07
N GLY A 330 -10.14 -24.04 -31.08
CA GLY A 330 -10.32 -24.34 -29.66
C GLY A 330 -9.42 -23.48 -28.80
N SER A 331 -9.83 -23.24 -27.56
CA SER A 331 -9.08 -22.48 -26.54
C SER A 331 -9.22 -23.13 -25.16
#